data_085c828db16e6bd2a46a94792f82ce49
#
_entry.id   085c828db16e6bd2a46a94792f82ce49
#
_cell.length_a   1.000
_cell.length_b   1.000
_cell.length_c   1.000
_cell.angle_alpha   90.00
_cell.angle_beta   90.00
_cell.angle_gamma   90.00
#
_symmetry.space_group_name_H-M   'P 1'
#
loop_
_entity.id
_entity.type
_entity.pdbx_description
1 polymer ?
#
loop_
_entity_poly.entity_id
_entity_poly.type
_entity_poly.pdbx_seq_one_letter_code
_entity_poly.pdbx_strand_id
1 'polypeptide(L)'
;IKRVFYVSLLLFIILYVYASFGSILFGSTEPERWGDLGISMITLVQVLTLSSWENVMLPMQEVFWCSWVYFYSFIAIGSIPFLNLIIAVLVDVVTNNKN
;
A
#
# COMPACT_ATOMS: atom_id res chain seq x y z
N ILE A 1 13.98 9.36 14.62
CA ILE A 1 14.52 8.95 13.33
C ILE A 1 14.51 7.43 13.18
N LYS A 2 14.99 6.70 14.19
CA LYS A 2 14.99 5.23 14.13
C LYS A 2 13.59 4.67 13.98
N ARG A 3 12.63 5.24 14.68
CA ARG A 3 11.23 4.81 14.60
C ARG A 3 10.68 4.98 13.18
N VAL A 4 10.95 6.14 12.58
CA VAL A 4 10.52 6.41 11.20
C VAL A 4 11.14 5.40 10.24
N PHE A 5 12.44 5.12 10.42
CA PHE A 5 13.14 4.17 9.57
C PHE A 5 12.55 2.77 9.66
N TYR A 6 12.31 2.28 10.88
CA TYR A 6 11.79 0.93 11.06
C TYR A 6 10.37 0.79 10.54
N VAL A 7 9.52 1.80 10.78
CA VAL A 7 8.14 1.78 10.28
C VAL A 7 8.13 1.84 8.76
N SER A 8 8.98 2.67 8.17
CA SER A 8 9.08 2.76 6.72
C SER A 8 9.54 1.44 6.11
N LEU A 9 10.49 0.78 6.75
CA LEU A 9 10.98 -0.52 6.28
C LEU A 9 9.88 -1.57 6.33
N LEU A 10 9.13 -1.60 7.43
CA LEU A 10 8.00 -2.54 7.57
C LEU A 10 6.95 -2.29 6.49
N LEU A 11 6.61 -1.03 6.27
CA LEU A 11 5.63 -0.68 5.25
C LEU A 11 6.13 -1.08 3.86
N PHE A 12 7.41 -0.86 3.57
CA PHE A 12 8.00 -1.25 2.30
C PHE A 12 7.91 -2.77 2.09
N ILE A 13 8.19 -3.55 3.13
CA ILE A 13 8.10 -5.01 3.04
C ILE A 13 6.67 -5.45 2.74
N ILE A 14 5.69 -4.86 3.43
CA ILE A 14 4.29 -5.15 3.18
C ILE A 14 3.92 -4.81 1.74
N LEU A 15 4.31 -3.64 1.26
CA LEU A 15 4.06 -3.23 -0.11
C LEU A 15 4.69 -4.20 -1.10
N TYR A 16 5.92 -4.60 -0.85
CA TYR A 16 6.65 -5.52 -1.73
C TYR A 16 5.93 -6.86 -1.84
N VAL A 17 5.53 -7.44 -0.72
CA VAL A 17 4.85 -8.73 -0.70
C VAL A 17 3.52 -8.66 -1.45
N TYR A 18 2.70 -7.66 -1.13
CA TYR A 18 1.41 -7.51 -1.80
C TYR A 18 1.55 -7.15 -3.27
N ALA A 19 2.55 -6.33 -3.63
CA ALA A 19 2.79 -5.99 -5.02
C ALA A 19 3.20 -7.23 -5.83
N SER A 20 4.02 -8.08 -5.25
CA SER A 20 4.42 -9.33 -5.90
C SER A 20 3.22 -10.22 -6.19
N PHE A 21 2.35 -10.41 -5.20
CA PHE A 21 1.13 -11.18 -5.40
C PHE A 21 0.19 -10.51 -6.40
N GLY A 22 0.02 -9.19 -6.31
CA GLY A 22 -0.84 -8.46 -7.21
C GLY A 22 -0.37 -8.55 -8.66
N SER A 23 0.92 -8.43 -8.88
CA SER A 23 1.49 -8.53 -10.21
C SER A 23 1.25 -9.93 -10.81
N ILE A 24 1.39 -10.98 -9.99
CA ILE A 24 1.13 -12.35 -10.43
C ILE A 24 -0.35 -12.56 -10.72
N LEU A 25 -1.22 -12.09 -9.83
CA LEU A 25 -2.66 -12.35 -9.94
C LEU A 25 -3.33 -11.49 -11.01
N PHE A 26 -2.96 -10.23 -11.11
CA PHE A 26 -3.68 -9.26 -11.92
C PHE A 26 -2.88 -8.72 -13.11
N GLY A 27 -1.60 -9.04 -13.22
CA GLY A 27 -0.72 -8.44 -14.21
C GLY A 27 -1.13 -8.69 -15.65
N SER A 28 -1.64 -9.89 -15.95
CA SER A 28 -2.09 -10.24 -17.31
C SER A 28 -3.46 -9.64 -17.61
N THR A 29 -4.26 -9.39 -16.59
CA THR A 29 -5.61 -8.84 -16.74
C THR A 29 -5.58 -7.32 -16.89
N GLU A 30 -4.76 -6.65 -16.10
CA GLU A 30 -4.68 -5.19 -16.12
C GLU A 30 -3.22 -4.76 -16.00
N PRO A 31 -2.47 -4.86 -17.12
CA PRO A 31 -1.02 -4.57 -17.09
C PRO A 31 -0.68 -3.12 -16.78
N GLU A 32 -1.62 -2.19 -16.99
CA GLU A 32 -1.37 -0.79 -16.69
C GLU A 32 -1.17 -0.53 -15.21
N ARG A 33 -1.80 -1.33 -14.34
CA ARG A 33 -1.72 -1.17 -12.89
C ARG A 33 -0.90 -2.26 -12.22
N TRP A 34 -0.80 -3.44 -12.82
CA TRP A 34 -0.22 -4.61 -12.18
C TRP A 34 0.82 -5.30 -13.06
N GLY A 35 1.23 -4.65 -14.14
CA GLY A 35 2.09 -5.26 -15.14
C GLY A 35 3.48 -5.64 -14.64
N ASP A 36 4.04 -4.86 -13.72
CA ASP A 36 5.31 -5.18 -13.10
C ASP A 36 5.30 -4.79 -11.63
N LEU A 37 6.38 -5.14 -10.94
CA LEU A 37 6.47 -4.92 -9.50
C LEU A 37 6.41 -3.44 -9.14
N GLY A 38 7.11 -2.60 -9.89
CA GLY A 38 7.15 -1.16 -9.61
C GLY A 38 5.79 -0.51 -9.78
N ILE A 39 5.11 -0.82 -10.87
CA ILE A 39 3.76 -0.30 -11.13
C ILE A 39 2.79 -0.80 -10.06
N SER A 40 2.91 -2.08 -9.68
CA SER A 40 2.06 -2.66 -8.64
C SER A 40 2.24 -1.96 -7.31
N MET A 41 3.48 -1.61 -6.94
CA MET A 41 3.74 -0.89 -5.71
C MET A 41 3.11 0.50 -5.72
N ILE A 42 3.19 1.20 -6.85
CA ILE A 42 2.55 2.52 -6.99
C ILE A 42 1.03 2.38 -6.85
N THR A 43 0.45 1.36 -7.46
CA THR A 43 -0.99 1.10 -7.35
C THR A 43 -1.39 0.84 -5.90
N LEU A 44 -0.58 0.08 -5.17
CA LEU A 44 -0.87 -0.20 -3.76
C LEU A 44 -0.71 1.02 -2.88
N VAL A 45 0.22 1.93 -3.18
CA VAL A 45 0.30 3.20 -2.46
C VAL A 45 -0.98 4.00 -2.65
N GLN A 46 -1.53 4.01 -3.86
CA GLN A 46 -2.82 4.67 -4.11
C GLN A 46 -3.92 4.04 -3.27
N VAL A 47 -3.98 2.71 -3.19
CA VAL A 47 -4.96 2.01 -2.37
C VAL A 47 -4.78 2.36 -0.90
N LEU A 48 -3.54 2.40 -0.44
CA LEU A 48 -3.23 2.69 0.97
C LEU A 48 -3.66 4.09 1.38
N THR A 49 -3.53 5.05 0.48
CA THR A 49 -3.98 6.42 0.73
C THR A 49 -5.49 6.58 0.56
N LEU A 50 -6.18 5.52 0.21
CA LEU A 50 -7.63 5.48 -0.05
C LEU A 50 -8.06 6.43 -1.17
N SER A 51 -7.14 6.73 -2.09
CA SER A 51 -7.41 7.64 -3.21
C SER A 51 -8.03 6.86 -4.35
N SER A 52 -9.36 6.84 -4.39
CA SER A 52 -10.14 6.11 -5.40
C SER A 52 -9.77 4.63 -5.47
N TRP A 53 -9.55 4.02 -4.31
CA TRP A 53 -9.10 2.63 -4.25
C TRP A 53 -10.14 1.66 -4.80
N GLU A 54 -11.40 2.01 -4.73
CA GLU A 54 -12.47 1.18 -5.28
C GLU A 54 -12.36 1.06 -6.81
N ASN A 55 -11.84 2.08 -7.47
CA ASN A 55 -11.59 2.01 -8.91
C ASN A 55 -10.49 1.02 -9.26
N VAL A 56 -9.62 0.73 -8.31
CA VAL A 56 -8.59 -0.30 -8.48
C VAL A 56 -9.18 -1.68 -8.21
N MET A 57 -10.00 -1.81 -7.17
CA MET A 57 -10.54 -3.09 -6.73
C MET A 57 -11.64 -3.63 -7.63
N LEU A 58 -12.59 -2.76 -8.03
CA LEU A 58 -13.79 -3.23 -8.73
C LEU A 58 -13.49 -3.97 -10.04
N PRO A 59 -12.58 -3.48 -10.90
CA PRO A 59 -12.25 -4.26 -12.11
C PRO A 59 -11.66 -5.62 -11.80
N MET A 60 -10.88 -5.73 -10.72
CA MET A 60 -10.26 -7.00 -10.34
C MET A 60 -11.28 -7.96 -9.74
N GLN A 61 -12.29 -7.43 -9.08
CA GLN A 61 -13.35 -8.24 -8.49
C GLN A 61 -14.17 -8.96 -9.55
N GLU A 62 -14.28 -8.40 -10.75
CA GLU A 62 -14.96 -9.06 -11.85
C GLU A 62 -14.20 -10.27 -12.37
N VAL A 63 -12.87 -10.27 -12.22
CA VAL A 63 -12.02 -11.37 -12.66
C VAL A 63 -11.87 -12.42 -11.55
N PHE A 64 -11.61 -11.96 -10.33
CA PHE A 64 -11.45 -12.83 -9.16
C PHE A 64 -12.45 -12.37 -8.11
N TRP A 65 -13.45 -13.21 -7.83
CA TRP A 65 -14.49 -12.86 -6.85
C TRP A 65 -13.93 -12.59 -5.45
N CYS A 66 -12.76 -13.16 -5.13
CA CYS A 66 -12.14 -13.00 -3.83
C CYS A 66 -11.11 -11.86 -3.78
N SER A 67 -11.07 -11.00 -4.80
CA SER A 67 -10.15 -9.84 -4.81
C SER A 67 -10.36 -8.94 -3.60
N TRP A 68 -11.60 -8.82 -3.12
CA TRP A 68 -11.89 -7.99 -1.96
C TRP A 68 -11.11 -8.45 -0.72
N VAL A 69 -10.84 -9.74 -0.59
CA VAL A 69 -10.03 -10.24 0.53
C VAL A 69 -8.61 -9.67 0.43
N TYR A 70 -8.04 -9.68 -0.77
CA TYR A 70 -6.72 -9.15 -1.01
C TYR A 70 -6.64 -7.66 -0.64
N PHE A 71 -7.57 -6.87 -1.16
CA PHE A 71 -7.53 -5.41 -0.95
C PHE A 71 -7.88 -5.03 0.48
N TYR A 72 -8.88 -5.65 1.08
CA TYR A 72 -9.25 -5.34 2.45
C TYR A 72 -8.16 -5.77 3.44
N SER A 73 -7.55 -6.93 3.23
CA SER A 73 -6.46 -7.36 4.10
C SER A 73 -5.27 -6.43 3.99
N PHE A 74 -4.97 -5.98 2.77
CA PHE A 74 -3.89 -5.03 2.57
C PHE A 74 -4.16 -3.71 3.29
N ILE A 75 -5.37 -3.18 3.16
CA ILE A 75 -5.74 -1.93 3.81
C ILE A 75 -5.65 -2.09 5.34
N ALA A 76 -6.17 -3.19 5.87
CA ALA A 76 -6.15 -3.43 7.31
C ALA A 76 -4.73 -3.55 7.85
N ILE A 77 -3.90 -4.33 7.17
CA ILE A 77 -2.52 -4.56 7.63
C ILE A 77 -1.65 -3.35 7.36
N GLY A 78 -1.79 -2.74 6.19
CA GLY A 78 -0.94 -1.62 5.78
C GLY A 78 -1.28 -0.31 6.44
N SER A 79 -2.54 -0.10 6.83
CA SER A 79 -2.96 1.18 7.42
C SER A 79 -2.30 1.41 8.78
N ILE A 80 -2.05 0.36 9.55
CA ILE A 80 -1.45 0.50 10.88
C ILE A 80 -0.04 1.09 10.78
N PRO A 81 0.91 0.50 10.03
CA PRO A 81 2.23 1.10 9.90
C PRO A 81 2.19 2.43 9.15
N PHE A 82 1.26 2.61 8.20
CA PHE A 82 1.14 3.87 7.48
C PHE A 82 0.75 5.01 8.41
N LEU A 83 -0.24 4.79 9.27
CA LEU A 83 -0.65 5.79 10.27
C LEU A 83 0.47 6.05 11.29
N ASN A 84 1.15 4.99 11.72
CA ASN A 84 2.28 5.15 12.64
C ASN A 84 3.40 5.96 12.00
N LEU A 85 3.63 5.78 10.71
CA LEU A 85 4.63 6.56 9.98
C LEU A 85 4.25 8.04 9.93
N ILE A 86 2.99 8.33 9.62
CA ILE A 86 2.50 9.70 9.57
C ILE A 86 2.66 10.37 10.93
N ILE A 87 2.25 9.68 11.99
CA ILE A 87 2.35 10.19 13.35
C ILE A 87 3.81 10.43 13.74
N ALA A 88 4.69 9.50 13.41
CA ALA A 88 6.11 9.63 13.73
C ALA A 88 6.74 10.81 13.01
N VAL A 89 6.40 11.01 11.74
CA VAL A 89 6.91 12.17 10.97
C VAL A 89 6.39 13.46 11.55
N LEU A 90 5.09 13.53 11.89
CA LEU A 90 4.51 14.73 12.47
C LEU A 90 5.14 15.09 13.81
N VAL A 91 5.33 14.11 14.68
CA VAL A 91 5.97 14.33 15.98
C VAL A 91 7.41 14.83 15.80
N ASP A 92 8.13 14.24 14.85
CA ASP A 92 9.50 14.61 14.56
C ASP A 92 9.60 16.07 14.09
N VAL A 93 8.70 16.45 13.16
CA VAL A 93 8.65 17.82 12.63
C VAL A 93 8.30 18.82 13.73
N VAL A 94 7.29 18.51 14.54
CA VAL A 94 6.86 19.39 15.63
C VAL A 94 7.96 19.55 16.66
N THR A 95 8.64 18.45 17.01
CA THR A 95 9.73 18.49 17.99
C THR A 95 10.89 19.34 17.50
N ASN A 96 11.26 19.17 16.24
CA ASN A 96 12.34 19.96 15.64
C ASN A 96 11.99 21.45 15.54
N ASN A 97 10.74 21.76 15.28
CA ASN A 97 10.31 23.15 15.15
C ASN A 97 10.26 23.89 16.49
N LYS A 98 10.19 23.17 17.59
CA LYS A 98 10.18 23.80 18.92
C LYS A 98 11.55 24.31 19.34
N ASN A 99 12.61 23.89 18.71
CA ASN A 99 13.94 24.31 19.00
C ASN A 99 14.35 25.52 18.15
#